data_5fadc28e350df6af98f9c7d70662ab7e
#
_entry.id   5fadc28e350df6af98f9c7d70662ab7e
#
_cell.length_a   1.000
_cell.length_b   1.000
_cell.length_c   1.000
_cell.angle_alpha   90.00
_cell.angle_beta   90.00
_cell.angle_gamma   90.00
#
_symmetry.space_group_name_H-M   'P 1'
#
loop_
_entity.id
_entity.type
_entity.pdbx_description
1 polymer ?
#
loop_
_entity_poly.entity_id
_entity_poly.type
_entity_poly.pdbx_seq_one_letter_code
_entity_poly.pdbx_strand_id
1 'polypeptide(L)'
;MFSWAIAWTNAKIVGEYLSFYNLVFFRFLLGFLSLLPFIIIKKNPFPKINDLKYILIPSLLFFVYNIAFFKGTHYGLAGTGGVLVTTLNPLCTIFIMSLINKRIIKKEVVGIFLGVIGGIIIMNLHKEGMVNILNSNNIYFIICAITWGVMTVSVNYAQKRINPYIFICLCYLLTMIISIPFTNLGELNMSDLDFRFYFNFSLVSIGAMSFGTSIYIYSTPILGPEKVSVFIFSVPFIAMGTAYIVLNEPFTINIVIGGLLSLLSIYIVNK
;
A
#
# COMPACT_ATOMS: atom_id res chain seq x y z
N MET A 1 6.43 8.68 4.31
CA MET A 1 6.05 8.80 2.89
C MET A 1 7.22 8.55 1.95
N PHE A 2 8.41 9.12 2.19
CA PHE A 2 9.59 8.84 1.35
C PHE A 2 9.88 7.34 1.22
N SER A 3 9.93 6.60 2.34
CA SER A 3 10.16 5.15 2.33
C SER A 3 9.08 4.36 1.57
N TRP A 4 7.84 4.84 1.54
CA TRP A 4 6.80 4.24 0.71
C TRP A 4 7.02 4.52 -0.78
N ALA A 5 7.46 5.72 -1.11
CA ALA A 5 7.70 6.11 -2.49
C ALA A 5 8.79 5.27 -3.15
N ILE A 6 9.94 5.12 -2.48
CA ILE A 6 11.04 4.29 -3.00
C ILE A 6 10.72 2.80 -3.00
N ALA A 7 9.76 2.35 -2.18
CA ALA A 7 9.38 0.94 -2.10
C ALA A 7 8.80 0.40 -3.42
N TRP A 8 8.20 1.24 -4.26
CA TRP A 8 7.71 0.83 -5.58
C TRP A 8 8.85 0.36 -6.48
N THR A 9 9.91 1.15 -6.57
CA THR A 9 11.13 0.82 -7.31
C THR A 9 11.81 -0.41 -6.72
N ASN A 10 11.98 -0.44 -5.40
CA ASN A 10 12.66 -1.53 -4.72
C ASN A 10 11.87 -2.85 -4.83
N ALA A 11 10.54 -2.81 -4.82
CA ALA A 11 9.70 -4.00 -4.98
C ALA A 11 9.85 -4.63 -6.37
N LYS A 12 10.00 -3.81 -7.41
CA LYS A 12 10.27 -4.30 -8.77
C LYS A 12 11.62 -5.04 -8.82
N ILE A 13 12.66 -4.46 -8.22
CA ILE A 13 13.98 -5.08 -8.18
C ILE A 13 13.95 -6.43 -7.46
N VAL A 14 13.39 -6.50 -6.25
CA VAL A 14 13.36 -7.77 -5.49
C VAL A 14 12.44 -8.82 -6.11
N GLY A 15 11.45 -8.40 -6.89
CA GLY A 15 10.57 -9.29 -7.65
C GLY A 15 11.29 -10.07 -8.77
N GLU A 16 12.54 -9.72 -9.11
CA GLU A 16 13.38 -10.45 -10.05
C GLU A 16 14.05 -11.68 -9.40
N TYR A 17 14.14 -11.73 -8.06
CA TYR A 17 14.89 -12.74 -7.32
C TYR A 17 14.04 -13.85 -6.73
N LEU A 18 12.86 -13.50 -6.20
CA LEU A 18 12.02 -14.44 -5.47
C LEU A 18 10.56 -14.41 -5.95
N SER A 19 9.86 -15.53 -5.75
CA SER A 19 8.43 -15.59 -5.99
C SER A 19 7.67 -14.57 -5.11
N PHE A 20 6.56 -14.05 -5.60
CA PHE A 20 5.77 -13.02 -4.90
C PHE A 20 5.29 -13.50 -3.52
N TYR A 21 4.98 -14.78 -3.38
CA TYR A 21 4.55 -15.38 -2.13
C TYR A 21 5.69 -15.45 -1.12
N ASN A 22 6.88 -15.84 -1.55
CA ASN A 22 8.09 -15.83 -0.70
C ASN A 22 8.44 -14.40 -0.27
N LEU A 23 8.36 -13.43 -1.18
CA LEU A 23 8.57 -12.01 -0.84
C LEU A 23 7.58 -11.52 0.21
N VAL A 24 6.30 -11.86 0.09
CA VAL A 24 5.28 -11.49 1.08
C VAL A 24 5.59 -12.14 2.42
N PHE A 25 5.87 -13.44 2.46
CA PHE A 25 6.22 -14.15 3.69
C PHE A 25 7.39 -13.50 4.42
N PHE A 26 8.53 -13.33 3.74
CA PHE A 26 9.73 -12.75 4.36
C PHE A 26 9.54 -11.27 4.73
N ARG A 27 8.80 -10.52 3.94
CA ARG A 27 8.47 -9.13 4.25
C ARG A 27 7.70 -9.00 5.56
N PHE A 28 6.71 -9.85 5.77
CA PHE A 28 5.92 -9.84 7.00
C PHE A 28 6.67 -10.45 8.17
N LEU A 29 7.51 -11.46 7.95
CA LEU A 29 8.42 -12.00 8.95
C LEU A 29 9.38 -10.91 9.47
N LEU A 30 10.08 -10.19 8.58
CA LEU A 30 10.96 -9.10 8.96
C LEU A 30 10.19 -7.94 9.61
N GLY A 31 9.00 -7.64 9.10
CA GLY A 31 8.11 -6.65 9.70
C GLY A 31 7.73 -6.99 11.13
N PHE A 32 7.32 -8.22 11.38
CA PHE A 32 6.99 -8.71 12.71
C PHE A 32 8.21 -8.67 13.64
N LEU A 33 9.34 -9.24 13.21
CA LEU A 33 10.55 -9.30 14.02
C LEU A 33 11.08 -7.90 14.39
N SER A 34 10.99 -6.94 13.48
CA SER A 34 11.45 -5.56 13.72
C SER A 34 10.58 -4.80 14.73
N LEU A 35 9.30 -5.16 14.86
CA LEU A 35 8.37 -4.54 15.83
C LEU A 35 8.37 -5.23 17.19
N LEU A 36 8.81 -6.48 17.25
CA LEU A 36 8.80 -7.28 18.48
C LEU A 36 9.50 -6.61 19.67
N PRO A 37 10.70 -6.01 19.53
CA PRO A 37 11.36 -5.30 20.63
C PRO A 37 10.53 -4.17 21.21
N PHE A 38 9.81 -3.42 20.38
CA PHE A 38 8.95 -2.31 20.83
C PHE A 38 7.78 -2.80 21.70
N ILE A 39 7.23 -3.97 21.38
CA ILE A 39 6.13 -4.57 22.16
C ILE A 39 6.63 -5.05 23.51
N ILE A 40 7.78 -5.73 23.53
CA ILE A 40 8.39 -6.26 24.77
C ILE A 40 8.74 -5.11 25.71
N ILE A 41 9.34 -4.04 25.20
CA ILE A 41 9.77 -2.89 26.02
C ILE A 41 8.56 -2.11 26.56
N LYS A 42 7.54 -1.85 25.72
CA LYS A 42 6.40 -1.00 26.12
C LYS A 42 5.33 -1.71 26.96
N LYS A 43 5.40 -3.05 27.11
CA LYS A 43 4.46 -3.87 27.91
C LYS A 43 2.99 -3.51 27.72
N ASN A 44 2.60 -3.21 26.49
CA ASN A 44 1.22 -2.88 26.17
C ASN A 44 0.29 -4.09 26.42
N PRO A 45 -0.97 -3.89 26.88
CA PRO A 45 -1.89 -4.99 27.13
C PRO A 45 -2.31 -5.66 25.81
N PHE A 46 -2.29 -6.99 25.78
CA PHE A 46 -2.79 -7.76 24.65
C PHE A 46 -4.30 -7.59 24.49
N PRO A 47 -4.83 -7.68 23.25
CA PRO A 47 -6.26 -7.57 23.00
C PRO A 47 -7.01 -8.76 23.60
N LYS A 48 -8.28 -8.55 23.97
CA LYS A 48 -9.17 -9.62 24.37
C LYS A 48 -9.45 -10.55 23.18
N ILE A 49 -9.73 -11.82 23.43
CA ILE A 49 -10.04 -12.82 22.37
C ILE A 49 -11.12 -12.31 21.42
N ASN A 50 -12.16 -11.65 21.95
CA ASN A 50 -13.25 -11.10 21.14
C ASN A 50 -12.82 -9.95 20.21
N ASP A 51 -11.66 -9.34 20.46
CA ASP A 51 -11.13 -8.25 19.63
C ASP A 51 -10.21 -8.76 18.52
N LEU A 52 -9.78 -10.02 18.55
CA LEU A 52 -8.93 -10.63 17.52
C LEU A 52 -9.58 -10.62 16.13
N LYS A 53 -10.92 -10.65 16.04
CA LYS A 53 -11.65 -10.50 14.78
C LYS A 53 -11.33 -9.21 14.02
N TYR A 54 -10.98 -8.13 14.74
CA TYR A 54 -10.58 -6.86 14.13
C TYR A 54 -9.17 -6.89 13.54
N ILE A 55 -8.38 -7.93 13.79
CA ILE A 55 -7.05 -8.14 13.23
C ILE A 55 -7.14 -8.97 11.95
N LEU A 56 -8.09 -9.92 11.87
CA LEU A 56 -8.20 -10.86 10.75
C LEU A 56 -8.43 -10.14 9.42
N ILE A 57 -9.40 -9.22 9.36
CA ILE A 57 -9.72 -8.51 8.11
C ILE A 57 -8.53 -7.68 7.61
N PRO A 58 -7.88 -6.82 8.43
CA PRO A 58 -6.69 -6.12 8.01
C PRO A 58 -5.55 -7.05 7.57
N SER A 59 -5.36 -8.20 8.22
CA SER A 59 -4.31 -9.14 7.84
C SER A 59 -4.55 -9.78 6.47
N LEU A 60 -5.79 -10.15 6.18
CA LEU A 60 -6.18 -10.63 4.84
C LEU A 60 -5.99 -9.54 3.78
N LEU A 61 -6.37 -8.31 4.08
CA LEU A 61 -6.17 -7.18 3.18
C LEU A 61 -4.69 -6.89 2.96
N PHE A 62 -3.84 -6.99 3.99
CA PHE A 62 -2.39 -6.89 3.84
C PHE A 62 -1.85 -7.98 2.91
N PHE A 63 -2.31 -9.22 3.05
CA PHE A 63 -1.89 -10.31 2.18
C PHE A 63 -2.26 -10.02 0.72
N VAL A 64 -3.53 -9.73 0.43
CA VAL A 64 -4.01 -9.43 -0.92
C VAL A 64 -3.29 -8.21 -1.51
N TYR A 65 -3.17 -7.13 -0.73
CA TYR A 65 -2.44 -5.92 -1.13
C TYR A 65 -1.00 -6.25 -1.55
N ASN A 66 -0.28 -7.01 -0.73
CA ASN A 66 1.14 -7.27 -0.98
C ASN A 66 1.37 -8.21 -2.17
N ILE A 67 0.52 -9.20 -2.38
CA ILE A 67 0.55 -10.02 -3.60
C ILE A 67 0.31 -9.15 -4.84
N ALA A 68 -0.71 -8.30 -4.81
CA ALA A 68 -1.00 -7.38 -5.91
C ALA A 68 0.12 -6.35 -6.10
N PHE A 69 0.72 -5.84 -5.02
CA PHE A 69 1.83 -4.90 -5.05
C PHE A 69 3.06 -5.48 -5.76
N PHE A 70 3.52 -6.68 -5.38
CA PHE A 70 4.66 -7.31 -6.02
C PHE A 70 4.37 -7.72 -7.46
N LYS A 71 3.18 -8.30 -7.75
CA LYS A 71 2.78 -8.62 -9.13
C LYS A 71 2.68 -7.35 -9.99
N GLY A 72 2.06 -6.30 -9.47
CA GLY A 72 1.90 -5.04 -10.18
C GLY A 72 3.23 -4.39 -10.52
N THR A 73 4.17 -4.33 -9.58
CA THR A 73 5.50 -3.76 -9.82
C THR A 73 6.34 -4.61 -10.75
N HIS A 74 6.22 -5.92 -10.71
CA HIS A 74 6.97 -6.83 -11.58
C HIS A 74 6.48 -6.77 -13.03
N TYR A 75 5.17 -6.88 -13.25
CA TYR A 75 4.60 -6.92 -14.61
C TYR A 75 4.29 -5.54 -15.19
N GLY A 76 4.11 -4.53 -14.33
CA GLY A 76 3.82 -3.15 -14.73
C GLY A 76 4.97 -2.19 -14.47
N LEU A 77 4.67 -0.90 -14.59
CA LEU A 77 5.61 0.17 -14.28
C LEU A 77 5.49 0.57 -12.81
N ALA A 78 6.61 0.51 -12.08
CA ALA A 78 6.65 0.83 -10.65
C ALA A 78 6.25 2.29 -10.39
N GLY A 79 6.71 3.22 -11.22
CA GLY A 79 6.33 4.63 -11.15
C GLY A 79 4.82 4.83 -11.35
N THR A 80 4.23 4.20 -12.36
CA THR A 80 2.78 4.23 -12.61
C THR A 80 2.00 3.67 -11.41
N GLY A 81 2.45 2.54 -10.86
CA GLY A 81 1.86 1.95 -9.67
C GLY A 81 1.90 2.89 -8.46
N GLY A 82 3.05 3.52 -8.22
CA GLY A 82 3.22 4.50 -7.16
C GLY A 82 2.27 5.69 -7.28
N VAL A 83 2.07 6.21 -8.50
CA VAL A 83 1.13 7.31 -8.75
C VAL A 83 -0.32 6.83 -8.61
N LEU A 84 -0.70 5.77 -9.31
CA LEU A 84 -2.09 5.31 -9.39
C LEU A 84 -2.63 4.88 -8.03
N VAL A 85 -1.89 4.04 -7.30
CA VAL A 85 -2.35 3.51 -6.00
C VAL A 85 -2.47 4.62 -4.98
N THR A 86 -1.49 5.50 -4.89
CA THR A 86 -1.48 6.55 -3.87
C THR A 86 -2.44 7.69 -4.14
N THR A 87 -2.89 7.85 -5.38
CA THR A 87 -3.94 8.81 -5.74
C THR A 87 -5.35 8.21 -5.59
N LEU A 88 -5.57 6.95 -5.96
CA LEU A 88 -6.89 6.31 -5.85
C LEU A 88 -7.23 5.87 -4.42
N ASN A 89 -6.26 5.49 -3.62
CA ASN A 89 -6.44 5.01 -2.26
C ASN A 89 -7.23 6.00 -1.36
N PRO A 90 -6.87 7.30 -1.25
CA PRO A 90 -7.66 8.25 -0.47
C PRO A 90 -9.11 8.36 -0.96
N LEU A 91 -9.31 8.29 -2.27
CA LEU A 91 -10.64 8.34 -2.86
C LEU A 91 -11.48 7.12 -2.48
N CYS A 92 -10.89 5.91 -2.51
CA CYS A 92 -11.52 4.70 -2.01
C CYS A 92 -11.89 4.84 -0.53
N THR A 93 -10.98 5.38 0.30
CA THR A 93 -11.22 5.59 1.73
C THR A 93 -12.40 6.55 1.96
N ILE A 94 -12.41 7.71 1.28
CA ILE A 94 -13.47 8.71 1.38
C ILE A 94 -14.81 8.12 0.91
N PHE A 95 -14.83 7.42 -0.21
CA PHE A 95 -16.03 6.78 -0.74
C PHE A 95 -16.62 5.79 0.26
N ILE A 96 -15.79 4.90 0.84
CA ILE A 96 -16.25 3.92 1.84
C ILE A 96 -16.77 4.64 3.09
N MET A 97 -16.06 5.67 3.58
CA MET A 97 -16.51 6.44 4.74
C MET A 97 -17.82 7.17 4.50
N SER A 98 -18.03 7.73 3.29
CA SER A 98 -19.29 8.36 2.89
C SER A 98 -20.47 7.37 2.93
N LEU A 99 -20.26 6.13 2.46
CA LEU A 99 -21.26 5.06 2.52
C LEU A 99 -21.60 4.68 3.96
N ILE A 100 -20.59 4.53 4.81
CA ILE A 100 -20.78 4.14 6.22
C ILE A 100 -21.49 5.25 6.99
N ASN A 101 -21.10 6.50 6.80
CA ASN A 101 -21.65 7.65 7.47
C ASN A 101 -23.02 8.07 6.89
N LYS A 102 -23.44 7.45 5.78
CA LYS A 102 -24.68 7.80 5.03
C LYS A 102 -24.77 9.29 4.71
N ARG A 103 -23.63 9.93 4.49
CA ARG A 103 -23.53 11.35 4.21
C ARG A 103 -22.55 11.53 3.05
N ILE A 104 -23.07 12.11 1.96
CA ILE A 104 -22.28 12.45 0.79
C ILE A 104 -22.18 13.97 0.73
N ILE A 105 -20.97 14.48 0.75
CA ILE A 105 -20.69 15.91 0.64
C ILE A 105 -20.39 16.23 -0.83
N LYS A 106 -20.94 17.30 -1.37
CA LYS A 106 -20.71 17.70 -2.79
C LYS A 106 -19.23 17.75 -3.16
N LYS A 107 -18.37 18.22 -2.25
CA LYS A 107 -16.91 18.26 -2.45
C LYS A 107 -16.30 16.86 -2.62
N GLU A 108 -16.78 15.87 -1.87
CA GLU A 108 -16.34 14.47 -1.99
C GLU A 108 -16.69 13.91 -3.37
N VAL A 109 -17.91 14.19 -3.86
CA VAL A 109 -18.34 13.76 -5.21
C VAL A 109 -17.45 14.35 -6.29
N VAL A 110 -17.21 15.67 -6.23
CA VAL A 110 -16.32 16.36 -7.19
C VAL A 110 -14.90 15.78 -7.11
N GLY A 111 -14.39 15.57 -5.91
CA GLY A 111 -13.08 14.98 -5.71
C GLY A 111 -12.97 13.56 -6.29
N ILE A 112 -13.91 12.68 -5.97
CA ILE A 112 -13.94 11.31 -6.52
C ILE A 112 -13.97 11.36 -8.05
N PHE A 113 -14.81 12.20 -8.64
CA PHE A 113 -14.91 12.34 -10.09
C PHE A 113 -13.58 12.77 -10.74
N LEU A 114 -12.94 13.82 -10.20
CA LEU A 114 -11.63 14.27 -10.68
C LEU A 114 -10.53 13.21 -10.50
N GLY A 115 -10.55 12.50 -9.39
CA GLY A 115 -9.59 11.43 -9.13
C GLY A 115 -9.75 10.24 -10.08
N VAL A 116 -10.99 9.88 -10.40
CA VAL A 116 -11.27 8.83 -11.42
C VAL A 116 -10.77 9.27 -12.79
N ILE A 117 -11.01 10.52 -13.20
CA ILE A 117 -10.47 11.07 -14.45
C ILE A 117 -8.93 11.03 -14.44
N GLY A 118 -8.31 11.44 -13.33
CA GLY A 118 -6.87 11.34 -13.16
C GLY A 118 -6.35 9.91 -13.35
N GLY A 119 -7.01 8.91 -12.74
CA GLY A 119 -6.69 7.49 -12.90
C GLY A 119 -6.82 7.01 -14.35
N ILE A 120 -7.89 7.40 -15.05
CA ILE A 120 -8.12 7.09 -16.49
C ILE A 120 -6.97 7.62 -17.35
N ILE A 121 -6.51 8.85 -17.08
CA ILE A 121 -5.42 9.47 -17.83
C ILE A 121 -4.08 8.74 -17.53
N ILE A 122 -3.77 8.45 -16.26
CA ILE A 122 -2.55 7.74 -15.87
C ILE A 122 -2.47 6.38 -16.58
N MET A 123 -3.60 5.67 -16.64
CA MET A 123 -3.69 4.34 -17.26
C MET A 123 -3.78 4.36 -18.78
N ASN A 124 -3.78 5.53 -19.44
CA ASN A 124 -3.97 5.67 -20.89
C ASN A 124 -5.28 5.06 -21.44
N LEU A 125 -6.31 4.90 -20.60
CA LEU A 125 -7.56 4.24 -21.01
C LEU A 125 -8.30 4.97 -22.13
N HIS A 126 -8.08 6.24 -22.28
CA HIS A 126 -8.64 7.06 -23.37
C HIS A 126 -8.08 6.67 -24.74
N LYS A 127 -6.90 6.01 -24.80
CA LYS A 127 -6.27 5.51 -26.05
C LYS A 127 -6.47 4.01 -26.24
N GLU A 128 -6.39 3.25 -25.17
CA GLU A 128 -6.33 1.79 -25.22
C GLU A 128 -7.69 1.12 -24.96
N GLY A 129 -8.68 1.87 -24.49
CA GLY A 129 -10.03 1.39 -24.18
C GLY A 129 -10.12 0.59 -22.88
N MET A 130 -11.35 0.48 -22.34
CA MET A 130 -11.60 -0.17 -21.05
C MET A 130 -11.36 -1.69 -21.07
N VAL A 131 -11.43 -2.33 -22.23
CA VAL A 131 -11.19 -3.77 -22.35
C VAL A 131 -9.76 -4.15 -21.95
N ASN A 132 -8.80 -3.25 -22.17
CA ASN A 132 -7.41 -3.48 -21.81
C ASN A 132 -7.12 -3.32 -20.31
N ILE A 133 -8.05 -2.78 -19.50
CA ILE A 133 -7.85 -2.70 -18.04
C ILE A 133 -7.72 -4.11 -17.45
N LEU A 134 -8.59 -5.02 -17.81
CA LEU A 134 -8.61 -6.39 -17.30
C LEU A 134 -7.42 -7.22 -17.82
N ASN A 135 -6.93 -6.88 -19.02
CA ASN A 135 -5.77 -7.52 -19.64
C ASN A 135 -4.47 -6.78 -19.34
N SER A 136 -4.53 -5.58 -18.74
CA SER A 136 -3.36 -4.81 -18.39
C SER A 136 -2.90 -5.13 -16.97
N ASN A 137 -1.58 -5.07 -16.76
CA ASN A 137 -0.97 -5.24 -15.44
C ASN A 137 -1.42 -4.18 -14.41
N ASN A 138 -2.15 -3.15 -14.86
CA ASN A 138 -2.73 -2.10 -14.02
C ASN A 138 -3.83 -2.61 -13.08
N ILE A 139 -4.47 -3.76 -13.37
CA ILE A 139 -5.46 -4.36 -12.47
C ILE A 139 -4.90 -4.61 -11.08
N TYR A 140 -3.63 -4.99 -10.96
CA TYR A 140 -2.98 -5.19 -9.67
C TYR A 140 -2.90 -3.89 -8.85
N PHE A 141 -2.67 -2.76 -9.50
CA PHE A 141 -2.64 -1.45 -8.83
C PHE A 141 -4.02 -1.00 -8.39
N ILE A 142 -5.08 -1.32 -9.15
CA ILE A 142 -6.47 -1.07 -8.72
C ILE A 142 -6.79 -1.91 -7.48
N ILE A 143 -6.42 -3.20 -7.46
CA ILE A 143 -6.57 -4.06 -6.29
C ILE A 143 -5.84 -3.46 -5.09
N CYS A 144 -4.61 -2.96 -5.27
CA CYS A 144 -3.86 -2.28 -4.22
C CYS A 144 -4.60 -1.06 -3.67
N ALA A 145 -5.14 -0.21 -4.54
CA ALA A 145 -5.85 1.01 -4.13
C ALA A 145 -7.11 0.69 -3.32
N ILE A 146 -7.92 -0.27 -3.78
CA ILE A 146 -9.15 -0.68 -3.10
C ILE A 146 -8.84 -1.34 -1.76
N THR A 147 -7.93 -2.32 -1.75
CA THR A 147 -7.58 -3.05 -0.52
C THR A 147 -6.99 -2.14 0.54
N TRP A 148 -6.15 -1.16 0.15
CA TRP A 148 -5.62 -0.19 1.10
C TRP A 148 -6.69 0.77 1.62
N GLY A 149 -7.61 1.22 0.78
CA GLY A 149 -8.74 2.06 1.20
C GLY A 149 -9.61 1.35 2.24
N VAL A 150 -10.00 0.09 1.98
CA VAL A 150 -10.75 -0.75 2.93
C VAL A 150 -9.96 -0.98 4.22
N MET A 151 -8.64 -1.23 4.09
CA MET A 151 -7.76 -1.43 5.23
C MET A 151 -7.69 -0.19 6.12
N THR A 152 -7.55 1.02 5.55
CA THR A 152 -7.51 2.28 6.31
C THR A 152 -8.76 2.47 7.15
N VAL A 153 -9.93 2.17 6.59
CA VAL A 153 -11.21 2.20 7.32
C VAL A 153 -11.22 1.13 8.42
N SER A 154 -10.81 -0.11 8.11
CA SER A 154 -10.78 -1.21 9.08
C SER A 154 -9.85 -0.92 10.25
N VAL A 155 -8.68 -0.34 9.99
CA VAL A 155 -7.71 0.12 11.00
C VAL A 155 -8.33 1.14 11.95
N ASN A 156 -9.05 2.14 11.42
CA ASN A 156 -9.70 3.17 12.24
C ASN A 156 -10.70 2.56 13.26
N TYR A 157 -11.41 1.50 12.88
CA TYR A 157 -12.31 0.80 13.79
C TYR A 157 -11.58 -0.10 14.79
N ALA A 158 -10.56 -0.82 14.34
CA ALA A 158 -9.80 -1.73 15.18
C ALA A 158 -9.04 -1.00 16.30
N GLN A 159 -8.45 0.16 15.99
CA GLN A 159 -7.65 0.92 16.95
C GLN A 159 -8.47 1.65 18.03
N LYS A 160 -9.78 1.68 17.92
CA LYS A 160 -10.67 2.07 19.04
C LYS A 160 -10.67 1.04 20.18
N ARG A 161 -10.17 -0.19 19.93
CA ARG A 161 -10.20 -1.33 20.87
C ARG A 161 -8.83 -1.90 21.16
N ILE A 162 -7.91 -1.81 20.22
CA ILE A 162 -6.59 -2.46 20.27
C ILE A 162 -5.51 -1.39 20.18
N ASN A 163 -4.52 -1.49 21.07
CA ASN A 163 -3.37 -0.60 21.01
C ASN A 163 -2.67 -0.66 19.63
N PRO A 164 -2.34 0.48 19.00
CA PRO A 164 -1.79 0.52 17.64
C PRO A 164 -0.53 -0.33 17.44
N TYR A 165 0.38 -0.37 18.40
CA TYR A 165 1.63 -1.14 18.29
C TYR A 165 1.37 -2.65 18.27
N ILE A 166 0.51 -3.13 19.17
CA ILE A 166 0.12 -4.55 19.22
C ILE A 166 -0.70 -4.90 17.99
N PHE A 167 -1.63 -4.03 17.58
CA PHE A 167 -2.44 -4.22 16.39
C PHE A 167 -1.55 -4.48 15.16
N ILE A 168 -0.57 -3.61 14.90
CA ILE A 168 0.31 -3.72 13.72
C ILE A 168 1.12 -5.02 13.78
N CYS A 169 1.71 -5.32 14.94
CA CYS A 169 2.53 -6.52 15.11
C CYS A 169 1.72 -7.80 14.91
N LEU A 170 0.50 -7.87 15.47
CA LEU A 170 -0.38 -9.02 15.28
C LEU A 170 -0.90 -9.13 13.84
N CYS A 171 -1.15 -8.00 13.16
CA CYS A 171 -1.46 -8.03 11.74
C CYS A 171 -0.31 -8.60 10.92
N TYR A 172 0.95 -8.21 11.21
CA TYR A 172 2.11 -8.73 10.50
C TYR A 172 2.33 -10.22 10.77
N LEU A 173 2.22 -10.64 12.03
CA LEU A 173 2.30 -12.05 12.39
C LEU A 173 1.23 -12.86 11.67
N LEU A 174 -0.02 -12.43 11.71
CA LEU A 174 -1.12 -13.16 11.11
C LEU A 174 -1.02 -13.19 9.58
N THR A 175 -0.60 -12.09 8.94
CA THR A 175 -0.36 -12.06 7.50
C THR A 175 0.78 -12.99 7.09
N MET A 176 1.85 -13.05 7.89
CA MET A 176 2.94 -14.02 7.69
C MET A 176 2.39 -15.45 7.75
N ILE A 177 1.59 -15.79 8.78
CA ILE A 177 0.98 -17.12 8.92
C ILE A 177 0.07 -17.44 7.73
N ILE A 178 -0.77 -16.49 7.28
CA ILE A 178 -1.64 -16.64 6.11
C ILE A 178 -0.83 -16.92 4.84
N SER A 179 0.38 -16.37 4.73
CA SER A 179 1.23 -16.55 3.55
C SER A 179 1.92 -17.92 3.50
N ILE A 180 2.09 -18.63 4.62
CA ILE A 180 2.82 -19.92 4.70
C ILE A 180 2.33 -20.95 3.66
N PRO A 181 1.01 -21.22 3.50
CA PRO A 181 0.55 -22.22 2.54
C PRO A 181 0.89 -21.94 1.09
N PHE A 182 1.23 -20.69 0.77
CA PHE A 182 1.55 -20.24 -0.59
C PHE A 182 3.06 -20.12 -0.83
N THR A 183 3.89 -20.21 0.23
CA THR A 183 5.35 -20.12 0.10
C THR A 183 5.95 -21.44 -0.33
N ASN A 184 6.93 -21.39 -1.23
CA ASN A 184 7.75 -22.53 -1.60
C ASN A 184 9.20 -22.30 -1.15
N LEU A 185 9.51 -22.73 0.07
CA LEU A 185 10.86 -22.58 0.62
C LEU A 185 11.89 -23.50 -0.05
N GLY A 186 11.46 -24.56 -0.72
CA GLY A 186 12.33 -25.48 -1.44
C GLY A 186 12.95 -24.88 -2.72
N GLU A 187 12.34 -23.82 -3.25
CA GLU A 187 12.88 -23.08 -4.40
C GLU A 187 13.86 -21.96 -4.00
N LEU A 188 14.10 -21.78 -2.70
CA LEU A 188 15.01 -20.73 -2.23
C LEU A 188 16.46 -21.18 -2.37
N ASN A 189 17.14 -20.55 -3.30
CA ASN A 189 18.59 -20.67 -3.41
C ASN A 189 19.23 -19.40 -2.83
N MET A 190 19.67 -19.47 -1.58
CA MET A 190 20.26 -18.31 -0.88
C MET A 190 21.55 -17.81 -1.55
N SER A 191 22.22 -18.65 -2.35
CA SER A 191 23.43 -18.25 -3.09
C SER A 191 23.13 -17.26 -4.23
N ASP A 192 21.89 -17.20 -4.70
CA ASP A 192 21.50 -16.33 -5.80
C ASP A 192 21.09 -14.91 -5.30
N LEU A 193 21.02 -14.75 -3.97
CA LEU A 193 20.66 -13.49 -3.34
C LEU A 193 21.92 -12.66 -3.09
N ASP A 194 22.07 -11.58 -3.83
CA ASP A 194 23.20 -10.66 -3.76
C ASP A 194 22.93 -9.44 -2.84
N PHE A 195 23.91 -8.56 -2.72
CA PHE A 195 23.78 -7.31 -1.97
C PHE A 195 22.63 -6.42 -2.49
N ARG A 196 22.38 -6.43 -3.81
CA ARG A 196 21.29 -5.67 -4.43
C ARG A 196 19.93 -6.14 -3.92
N PHE A 197 19.74 -7.47 -3.79
CA PHE A 197 18.53 -8.03 -3.20
C PHE A 197 18.38 -7.59 -1.74
N TYR A 198 19.37 -7.85 -0.89
CA TYR A 198 19.26 -7.58 0.55
C TYR A 198 19.05 -6.10 0.86
N PHE A 199 19.74 -5.21 0.15
CA PHE A 199 19.57 -3.76 0.29
C PHE A 199 18.13 -3.33 -0.06
N ASN A 200 17.65 -3.67 -1.26
CA ASN A 200 16.31 -3.28 -1.70
C ASN A 200 15.21 -3.96 -0.87
N PHE A 201 15.40 -5.22 -0.48
CA PHE A 201 14.45 -5.94 0.35
C PHE A 201 14.36 -5.35 1.77
N SER A 202 15.46 -4.89 2.33
CA SER A 202 15.47 -4.18 3.61
C SER A 202 14.69 -2.86 3.52
N LEU A 203 14.85 -2.09 2.45
CA LEU A 203 14.10 -0.85 2.24
C LEU A 203 12.60 -1.11 2.07
N VAL A 204 12.20 -2.14 1.32
CA VAL A 204 10.80 -2.53 1.15
C VAL A 204 10.18 -3.05 2.46
N SER A 205 10.91 -3.86 3.22
CA SER A 205 10.38 -4.54 4.40
C SER A 205 10.51 -3.69 5.67
N ILE A 206 11.70 -3.24 6.01
CA ILE A 206 11.93 -2.47 7.24
C ILE A 206 11.58 -1.00 7.02
N GLY A 207 12.10 -0.39 5.95
CA GLY A 207 11.89 1.02 5.67
C GLY A 207 10.43 1.38 5.38
N ALA A 208 9.82 0.70 4.42
CA ALA A 208 8.45 1.04 4.01
C ALA A 208 7.40 0.42 4.94
N MET A 209 7.53 -0.85 5.32
CA MET A 209 6.50 -1.54 6.07
C MET A 209 6.66 -1.33 7.58
N SER A 210 7.80 -1.71 8.17
CA SER A 210 7.95 -1.61 9.63
C SER A 210 7.97 -0.16 10.11
N PHE A 211 8.70 0.72 9.44
CA PHE A 211 8.75 2.13 9.80
C PHE A 211 7.57 2.91 9.19
N GLY A 212 7.47 2.96 7.85
CA GLY A 212 6.49 3.81 7.16
C GLY A 212 5.04 3.45 7.47
N THR A 213 4.66 2.17 7.33
CA THR A 213 3.29 1.71 7.58
C THR A 213 2.94 1.77 9.06
N SER A 214 3.88 1.48 9.95
CA SER A 214 3.63 1.57 11.40
C SER A 214 3.35 3.00 11.84
N ILE A 215 4.10 3.98 11.33
CA ILE A 215 3.84 5.41 11.61
C ILE A 215 2.48 5.81 11.04
N TYR A 216 2.15 5.40 9.81
CA TYR A 216 0.85 5.70 9.21
C TYR A 216 -0.30 5.17 10.06
N ILE A 217 -0.25 3.89 10.42
CA ILE A 217 -1.27 3.23 11.22
C ILE A 217 -1.36 3.86 12.63
N TYR A 218 -0.22 4.13 13.28
CA TYR A 218 -0.18 4.81 14.58
C TYR A 218 -0.80 6.21 14.54
N SER A 219 -0.56 6.95 13.46
CA SER A 219 -1.08 8.31 13.29
C SER A 219 -2.57 8.37 12.92
N THR A 220 -3.13 7.28 12.38
CA THR A 220 -4.53 7.23 11.92
C THR A 220 -5.54 7.59 13.01
N PRO A 221 -5.52 7.03 14.24
CA PRO A 221 -6.46 7.41 15.29
C PRO A 221 -6.19 8.80 15.89
N ILE A 222 -4.97 9.32 15.75
CA ILE A 222 -4.58 10.63 16.32
C ILE A 222 -5.04 11.77 15.41
N LEU A 223 -4.79 11.64 14.11
CA LEU A 223 -5.04 12.70 13.11
C LEU A 223 -6.37 12.51 12.39
N GLY A 224 -6.95 11.32 12.44
CA GLY A 224 -8.07 10.89 11.62
C GLY A 224 -7.64 10.34 10.26
N PRO A 225 -8.40 9.37 9.70
CA PRO A 225 -8.03 8.68 8.46
C PRO A 225 -7.94 9.65 7.26
N GLU A 226 -8.78 10.67 7.22
CA GLU A 226 -8.79 11.67 6.15
C GLU A 226 -7.48 12.49 6.15
N LYS A 227 -7.08 13.04 7.29
CA LYS A 227 -5.86 13.86 7.40
C LYS A 227 -4.58 13.06 7.18
N VAL A 228 -4.53 11.83 7.70
CA VAL A 228 -3.35 10.96 7.49
C VAL A 228 -3.18 10.61 6.02
N SER A 229 -4.28 10.40 5.29
CA SER A 229 -4.21 10.11 3.85
C SER A 229 -3.64 11.26 3.02
N VAL A 230 -3.76 12.51 3.46
CA VAL A 230 -3.18 13.68 2.76
C VAL A 230 -1.66 13.59 2.63
N PHE A 231 -0.97 13.04 3.62
CA PHE A 231 0.49 12.90 3.55
C PHE A 231 0.95 11.95 2.43
N ILE A 232 0.07 11.08 1.92
CA ILE A 232 0.38 10.16 0.81
C ILE A 232 0.70 10.92 -0.49
N PHE A 233 0.28 12.18 -0.63
CA PHE A 233 0.44 12.95 -1.88
C PHE A 233 1.88 13.26 -2.28
N SER A 234 2.81 13.19 -1.35
CA SER A 234 4.23 13.30 -1.71
C SER A 234 4.77 12.04 -2.41
N VAL A 235 4.09 10.90 -2.25
CA VAL A 235 4.54 9.61 -2.77
C VAL A 235 4.61 9.55 -4.30
N PRO A 236 3.60 10.02 -5.08
CA PRO A 236 3.61 9.92 -6.54
C PRO A 236 4.86 10.50 -7.19
N PHE A 237 5.25 11.70 -6.81
CA PHE A 237 6.39 12.41 -7.42
C PHE A 237 7.72 11.71 -7.12
N ILE A 238 7.89 11.25 -5.89
CA ILE A 238 9.12 10.54 -5.47
C ILE A 238 9.16 9.17 -6.12
N ALA A 239 8.03 8.42 -6.15
CA ALA A 239 7.97 7.10 -6.77
C ALA A 239 8.28 7.15 -8.26
N MET A 240 7.71 8.12 -8.97
CA MET A 240 7.98 8.32 -10.39
C MET A 240 9.42 8.75 -10.65
N GLY A 241 9.96 9.67 -9.84
CA GLY A 241 11.34 10.11 -9.96
C GLY A 241 12.33 8.96 -9.72
N THR A 242 12.09 8.14 -8.71
CA THR A 242 12.98 6.98 -8.42
C THR A 242 12.86 5.89 -9.48
N ALA A 243 11.67 5.64 -10.02
CA ALA A 243 11.47 4.67 -11.10
C ALA A 243 12.17 5.13 -12.40
N TYR A 244 12.12 6.44 -12.73
CA TYR A 244 12.83 7.01 -13.85
C TYR A 244 14.36 6.87 -13.70
N ILE A 245 14.90 7.24 -12.53
CA ILE A 245 16.36 7.26 -12.30
C ILE A 245 16.93 5.84 -12.16
N VAL A 246 16.25 4.95 -11.47
CA VAL A 246 16.80 3.63 -11.08
C VAL A 246 16.42 2.54 -12.08
N LEU A 247 15.20 2.60 -12.63
CA LEU A 247 14.65 1.57 -13.52
C LEU A 247 14.59 2.00 -14.98
N ASN A 248 14.96 3.25 -15.30
CA ASN A 248 14.80 3.85 -16.63
C ASN A 248 13.36 3.76 -17.16
N GLU A 249 12.36 3.81 -16.26
CA GLU A 249 10.96 3.81 -16.65
C GLU A 249 10.57 5.13 -17.35
N PRO A 250 9.67 5.10 -18.37
CA PRO A 250 9.30 6.30 -19.09
C PRO A 250 8.55 7.30 -18.21
N PHE A 251 8.99 8.54 -18.24
CA PHE A 251 8.30 9.67 -17.60
C PHE A 251 7.28 10.25 -18.57
N THR A 252 6.04 9.75 -18.55
CA THR A 252 5.02 10.19 -19.50
C THR A 252 4.25 11.40 -19.01
N ILE A 253 3.89 12.29 -19.94
CA ILE A 253 3.08 13.48 -19.63
C ILE A 253 1.71 13.10 -19.01
N ASN A 254 1.16 11.95 -19.38
CA ASN A 254 -0.11 11.44 -18.85
C ASN A 254 -0.03 11.13 -17.35
N ILE A 255 1.10 10.61 -16.88
CA ILE A 255 1.33 10.36 -15.46
C ILE A 255 1.37 11.69 -14.69
N VAL A 256 2.00 12.72 -15.26
CA VAL A 256 2.05 14.05 -14.65
C VAL A 256 0.66 14.69 -14.59
N ILE A 257 -0.05 14.73 -15.71
CA ILE A 257 -1.39 15.37 -15.78
C ILE A 257 -2.36 14.62 -14.87
N GLY A 258 -2.43 13.30 -14.98
CA GLY A 258 -3.34 12.48 -14.17
C GLY A 258 -3.01 12.54 -12.67
N GLY A 259 -1.71 12.56 -12.34
CA GLY A 259 -1.24 12.76 -10.96
C GLY A 259 -1.66 14.13 -10.39
N LEU A 260 -1.47 15.22 -11.13
CA LEU A 260 -1.89 16.56 -10.72
C LEU A 260 -3.41 16.68 -10.55
N LEU A 261 -4.21 16.07 -11.45
CA LEU A 261 -5.66 16.04 -11.31
C LEU A 261 -6.08 15.27 -10.05
N SER A 262 -5.43 14.17 -9.76
CA SER A 262 -5.70 13.39 -8.55
C SER A 262 -5.32 14.16 -7.28
N LEU A 263 -4.20 14.90 -7.29
CA LEU A 263 -3.82 15.80 -6.18
C LEU A 263 -4.83 16.92 -5.99
N LEU A 264 -5.30 17.54 -7.08
CA LEU A 264 -6.33 18.57 -7.04
C LEU A 264 -7.65 18.02 -6.48
N SER A 265 -8.04 16.81 -6.88
CA SER A 265 -9.17 16.06 -6.34
C SER A 265 -9.16 16.05 -4.82
N ILE A 266 -8.06 15.65 -4.25
CA ILE A 266 -7.94 15.48 -2.81
C ILE A 266 -7.80 16.82 -2.09
N TYR A 267 -7.16 17.81 -2.70
CA TYR A 267 -7.17 19.18 -2.17
C TYR A 267 -8.61 19.71 -2.04
N ILE A 268 -9.46 19.47 -3.05
CA ILE A 268 -10.87 19.90 -3.03
C ILE A 268 -11.65 19.19 -1.91
N VAL A 269 -11.44 17.89 -1.73
CA VAL A 269 -12.12 17.11 -0.67
C VAL A 269 -11.74 17.60 0.72
N ASN A 270 -10.46 17.95 0.95
CA ASN A 270 -9.97 18.33 2.26
C ASN A 270 -10.17 19.82 2.62
N LYS A 271 -10.59 20.65 1.68
CA LYS A 271 -10.91 22.07 1.90
C LYS A 271 -12.38 22.27 2.31
#